data_073467f2ec4e3fe6218da5aed4659b80
#
_entry.id   073467f2ec4e3fe6218da5aed4659b80
#
_cell.length_a   1.000
_cell.length_b   1.000
_cell.length_c   1.000
_cell.angle_alpha   90.00
_cell.angle_beta   90.00
_cell.angle_gamma   90.00
#
_symmetry.space_group_name_H-M   'P 1'
#
loop_
_entity.id
_entity.type
_entity.pdbx_description
1 polymer ?
#
loop_
_entity_poly.entity_id
_entity_poly.type
_entity_poly.pdbx_seq_one_letter_code
_entity_poly.pdbx_strand_id
1 'polypeptide(L)'
;MKLFLRIFSIFTPRELRHCAFLVVVMIVGAVLEAVGIGAILPLISLMGQPDFLDRHAEIAAYAAKLGVTTHTGLIMCLAGILIVLYILKNIYLAWQLRLQIDFSLSNQIHFSKELMANYLAKPYLFHLNHNTATLLRNVNSSGVVIFSNILIPTFQLLTEIVTALTIWLVLIAADPFTAIIVAGVMGGMIYALLRSFRRSMEKTGRIQNDFAARYIR
;
A
#
# COMPACT_ATOMS: atom_id res chain seq x y z
N MET A 1 10.91 5.03 14.85
CA MET A 1 11.76 5.94 14.07
C MET A 1 13.21 5.46 13.94
N LYS A 2 13.93 5.08 15.02
CA LYS A 2 15.34 4.60 14.96
C LYS A 2 15.52 3.29 14.16
N LEU A 3 14.53 2.39 14.15
CA LEU A 3 14.59 1.12 13.42
C LEU A 3 14.47 1.35 11.88
N PHE A 4 13.60 2.24 11.47
CA PHE A 4 13.43 2.65 10.07
C PHE A 4 14.72 3.25 9.48
N LEU A 5 15.36 4.17 10.22
CA LEU A 5 16.62 4.78 9.79
C LEU A 5 17.76 3.73 9.66
N ARG A 6 17.77 2.70 10.51
CA ARG A 6 18.73 1.60 10.40
C ARG A 6 18.48 0.66 9.22
N ILE A 7 17.23 0.44 8.84
CA ILE A 7 16.91 -0.35 7.64
C ILE A 7 17.37 0.40 6.39
N PHE A 8 17.14 1.72 6.32
CA PHE A 8 17.61 2.54 5.21
C PHE A 8 19.15 2.65 5.09
N SER A 9 19.89 2.49 6.19
CA SER A 9 21.36 2.50 6.15
C SER A 9 21.97 1.20 5.59
N ILE A 10 21.18 0.16 5.39
CA ILE A 10 21.60 -1.12 4.78
C ILE A 10 21.55 -1.02 3.25
N PHE A 11 20.75 -0.09 2.70
CA PHE A 11 20.56 0.02 1.25
C PHE A 11 21.72 0.74 0.56
N THR A 12 22.13 0.17 -0.56
CA THR A 12 23.09 0.81 -1.45
C THR A 12 22.47 2.03 -2.17
N PRO A 13 23.27 2.99 -2.70
CA PRO A 13 22.76 4.14 -3.44
C PRO A 13 21.90 3.77 -4.66
N ARG A 14 22.10 2.57 -5.24
CA ARG A 14 21.26 2.05 -6.33
C ARG A 14 19.89 1.62 -5.83
N GLU A 15 19.85 0.92 -4.71
CA GLU A 15 18.60 0.49 -4.08
C GLU A 15 17.77 1.68 -3.59
N LEU A 16 18.44 2.73 -3.09
CA LEU A 16 17.77 3.96 -2.70
C LEU A 16 17.07 4.67 -3.88
N ARG A 17 17.68 4.64 -5.08
CA ARG A 17 17.02 5.16 -6.30
C ARG A 17 15.80 4.32 -6.69
N HIS A 18 15.86 3.00 -6.55
CA HIS A 18 14.70 2.14 -6.78
C HIS A 18 13.59 2.40 -5.74
N CYS A 19 13.93 2.61 -4.46
CA CYS A 19 12.96 3.04 -3.44
C CYS A 19 12.30 4.37 -3.83
N ALA A 20 13.07 5.37 -4.27
CA ALA A 20 12.51 6.64 -4.70
C ALA A 20 11.57 6.47 -5.91
N PHE A 21 11.93 5.63 -6.88
CA PHE A 21 11.06 5.29 -8.01
C PHE A 21 9.77 4.62 -7.54
N LEU A 22 9.83 3.66 -6.60
CA LEU A 22 8.65 3.03 -6.03
C LEU A 22 7.73 4.04 -5.34
N VAL A 23 8.28 5.02 -4.61
CA VAL A 23 7.48 6.08 -3.99
C VAL A 23 6.74 6.91 -5.05
N VAL A 24 7.38 7.25 -6.16
CA VAL A 24 6.72 7.96 -7.27
C VAL A 24 5.58 7.11 -7.86
N VAL A 25 5.82 5.82 -8.11
CA VAL A 25 4.80 4.88 -8.60
C VAL A 25 3.62 4.79 -7.62
N MET A 26 3.89 4.78 -6.30
CA MET A 26 2.85 4.77 -5.26
C MET A 26 2.01 6.05 -5.28
N ILE A 27 2.62 7.21 -5.45
CA ILE A 27 1.90 8.50 -5.55
C ILE A 27 0.98 8.48 -6.77
N VAL A 28 1.47 8.02 -7.92
CA VAL A 28 0.63 7.90 -9.14
C VAL A 28 -0.54 6.95 -8.90
N GLY A 29 -0.30 5.81 -8.24
CA GLY A 29 -1.36 4.87 -7.86
C GLY A 29 -2.43 5.49 -6.97
N ALA A 30 -2.02 6.26 -5.97
CA ALA A 30 -2.93 6.99 -5.07
C ALA A 30 -3.78 8.04 -5.82
N VAL A 31 -3.18 8.76 -6.77
CA VAL A 31 -3.92 9.71 -7.62
C VAL A 31 -4.94 8.97 -8.50
N LEU A 32 -4.54 7.86 -9.13
CA LEU A 32 -5.48 7.03 -9.93
C LEU A 32 -6.62 6.49 -9.07
N GLU A 33 -6.36 6.15 -7.82
CA GLU A 33 -7.37 5.68 -6.88
C GLU A 33 -8.38 6.79 -6.54
N ALA A 34 -7.89 7.99 -6.23
CA ALA A 34 -8.73 9.16 -5.98
C ALA A 34 -9.55 9.56 -7.21
N VAL A 35 -8.94 9.55 -8.41
CA VAL A 35 -9.65 9.79 -9.67
C VAL A 35 -10.74 8.74 -9.90
N GLY A 36 -10.44 7.45 -9.62
CA GLY A 36 -11.43 6.38 -9.72
C GLY A 36 -12.65 6.61 -8.82
N ILE A 37 -12.45 7.04 -7.57
CA ILE A 37 -13.54 7.35 -6.63
C ILE A 37 -14.30 8.60 -7.11
N GLY A 38 -13.59 9.66 -7.52
CA GLY A 38 -14.19 10.90 -8.00
C GLY A 38 -15.00 10.72 -9.29
N ALA A 39 -14.59 9.80 -10.15
CA ALA A 39 -15.27 9.53 -11.42
C ALA A 39 -16.65 8.88 -11.27
N ILE A 40 -17.00 8.36 -10.08
CA ILE A 40 -18.35 7.85 -9.79
C ILE A 40 -19.35 9.00 -9.60
N LEU A 41 -18.91 10.16 -9.10
CA LEU A 41 -19.80 11.28 -8.78
C LEU A 41 -20.61 11.80 -9.99
N PRO A 42 -20.01 12.01 -11.19
CA PRO A 42 -20.76 12.39 -12.38
C PRO A 42 -21.83 11.37 -12.76
N LEU A 43 -21.57 10.06 -12.60
CA LEU A 43 -22.55 9.01 -12.89
C LEU A 43 -23.74 9.09 -11.94
N ILE A 44 -23.49 9.24 -10.63
CA ILE A 44 -24.54 9.38 -9.61
C ILE A 44 -25.37 10.64 -9.87
N SER A 45 -24.72 11.76 -10.19
CA SER A 45 -25.40 13.04 -10.51
C SER A 45 -26.31 12.91 -11.74
N LEU A 46 -25.83 12.20 -12.77
CA LEU A 46 -26.58 11.95 -13.97
C LEU A 46 -27.83 11.04 -13.71
N MET A 47 -27.67 10.02 -12.86
CA MET A 47 -28.76 9.13 -12.48
C MET A 47 -29.85 9.82 -11.63
N GLY A 48 -29.41 10.80 -10.79
CA GLY A 48 -30.30 11.54 -9.90
C GLY A 48 -31.08 12.69 -10.56
N GLN A 49 -30.70 13.13 -11.78
CA GLN A 49 -31.26 14.30 -12.43
C GLN A 49 -31.64 13.98 -13.90
N PRO A 50 -32.92 13.67 -14.19
CA PRO A 50 -33.38 13.39 -15.56
C PRO A 50 -33.10 14.56 -16.54
N ASP A 51 -33.13 15.81 -16.03
CA ASP A 51 -32.94 17.03 -16.82
C ASP A 51 -31.45 17.49 -16.90
N PHE A 52 -30.54 16.59 -16.61
CA PHE A 52 -29.10 16.91 -16.57
C PHE A 52 -28.55 17.38 -17.92
N LEU A 53 -29.01 16.77 -19.02
CA LEU A 53 -28.61 17.12 -20.37
C LEU A 53 -29.11 18.53 -20.78
N ASP A 54 -30.30 18.93 -20.34
CA ASP A 54 -30.88 20.24 -20.66
C ASP A 54 -30.15 21.38 -19.94
N ARG A 55 -29.56 21.08 -18.77
CA ARG A 55 -28.80 22.04 -17.97
C ARG A 55 -27.33 22.16 -18.38
N HIS A 56 -26.78 21.15 -19.07
CA HIS A 56 -25.38 21.10 -19.46
C HIS A 56 -25.23 20.91 -20.97
N ALA A 57 -25.53 21.97 -21.71
CA ALA A 57 -25.52 21.96 -23.19
C ALA A 57 -24.17 21.53 -23.78
N GLU A 58 -23.05 21.83 -23.11
CA GLU A 58 -21.71 21.41 -23.55
C GLU A 58 -21.57 19.89 -23.52
N ILE A 59 -22.01 19.23 -22.42
CA ILE A 59 -21.97 17.79 -22.29
C ILE A 59 -22.90 17.13 -23.29
N ALA A 60 -24.08 17.70 -23.52
CA ALA A 60 -25.03 17.26 -24.55
C ALA A 60 -24.43 17.32 -25.97
N ALA A 61 -23.65 18.37 -26.27
CA ALA A 61 -22.98 18.52 -27.58
C ALA A 61 -21.89 17.46 -27.78
N TYR A 62 -21.10 17.12 -26.73
CA TYR A 62 -20.09 16.05 -26.79
C TYR A 62 -20.74 14.67 -26.90
N ALA A 63 -21.83 14.42 -26.16
CA ALA A 63 -22.60 13.19 -26.22
C ALA A 63 -23.21 12.98 -27.62
N ALA A 64 -23.75 14.03 -28.24
CA ALA A 64 -24.29 13.98 -29.61
C ALA A 64 -23.22 13.63 -30.65
N LYS A 65 -21.97 14.11 -30.48
CA LYS A 65 -20.84 13.73 -31.36
C LYS A 65 -20.48 12.24 -31.25
N LEU A 66 -20.75 11.62 -30.09
CA LEU A 66 -20.58 10.18 -29.86
C LEU A 66 -21.80 9.35 -30.28
N GLY A 67 -22.81 9.98 -30.88
CA GLY A 67 -24.04 9.32 -31.30
C GLY A 67 -25.01 9.00 -30.16
N VAL A 68 -24.79 9.58 -28.97
CA VAL A 68 -25.61 9.34 -27.78
C VAL A 68 -26.54 10.52 -27.56
N THR A 69 -27.80 10.37 -27.96
CA THR A 69 -28.83 11.41 -27.85
C THR A 69 -29.84 11.17 -26.71
N THR A 70 -29.78 9.98 -26.10
CA THR A 70 -30.74 9.57 -25.08
C THR A 70 -30.07 9.62 -23.69
N HIS A 71 -30.81 10.07 -22.67
CA HIS A 71 -30.33 10.10 -21.27
C HIS A 71 -29.82 8.72 -20.82
N THR A 72 -30.56 7.64 -21.12
CA THR A 72 -30.13 6.26 -20.82
C THR A 72 -28.84 5.87 -21.56
N GLY A 73 -28.71 6.29 -22.83
CA GLY A 73 -27.49 6.06 -23.63
C GLY A 73 -26.28 6.75 -23.03
N LEU A 74 -26.44 7.96 -22.49
CA LEU A 74 -25.36 8.67 -21.79
C LEU A 74 -24.91 7.96 -20.50
N ILE A 75 -25.88 7.47 -19.72
CA ILE A 75 -25.58 6.65 -18.52
C ILE A 75 -24.80 5.41 -18.91
N MET A 76 -25.20 4.68 -19.94
CA MET A 76 -24.51 3.47 -20.41
C MET A 76 -23.09 3.78 -20.92
N CYS A 77 -22.95 4.87 -21.67
CA CYS A 77 -21.65 5.32 -22.17
C CYS A 77 -20.69 5.67 -21.01
N LEU A 78 -21.16 6.47 -20.05
CA LEU A 78 -20.37 6.86 -18.87
C LEU A 78 -20.02 5.64 -18.01
N ALA A 79 -20.97 4.72 -17.81
CA ALA A 79 -20.72 3.47 -17.09
C ALA A 79 -19.67 2.61 -17.81
N GLY A 80 -19.71 2.52 -19.14
CA GLY A 80 -18.71 1.82 -19.94
C GLY A 80 -17.30 2.45 -19.78
N ILE A 81 -17.21 3.78 -19.84
CA ILE A 81 -15.95 4.51 -19.61
C ILE A 81 -15.41 4.23 -18.18
N LEU A 82 -16.30 4.25 -17.19
CA LEU A 82 -15.91 3.94 -15.82
C LEU A 82 -15.39 2.52 -15.68
N ILE A 83 -16.04 1.53 -16.28
CA ILE A 83 -15.56 0.15 -16.25
C ILE A 83 -14.16 0.04 -16.83
N VAL A 84 -13.91 0.65 -17.99
CA VAL A 84 -12.56 0.66 -18.61
C VAL A 84 -11.55 1.35 -17.70
N LEU A 85 -11.89 2.51 -17.14
CA LEU A 85 -11.04 3.23 -16.21
C LEU A 85 -10.69 2.38 -14.97
N TYR A 86 -11.66 1.68 -14.40
CA TYR A 86 -11.45 0.79 -13.26
C TYR A 86 -10.57 -0.41 -13.61
N ILE A 87 -10.72 -0.98 -14.79
CA ILE A 87 -9.87 -2.08 -15.27
C ILE A 87 -8.41 -1.58 -15.38
N LEU A 88 -8.21 -0.45 -16.08
CA LEU A 88 -6.87 0.13 -16.26
C LEU A 88 -6.21 0.50 -14.91
N LYS A 89 -6.98 1.13 -14.02
CA LYS A 89 -6.53 1.45 -12.67
C LYS A 89 -6.08 0.20 -11.91
N ASN A 90 -6.89 -0.85 -11.89
CA ASN A 90 -6.58 -2.08 -11.17
C ASN A 90 -5.38 -2.82 -11.77
N ILE A 91 -5.19 -2.78 -13.09
CA ILE A 91 -3.98 -3.31 -13.75
C ILE A 91 -2.74 -2.53 -13.26
N TYR A 92 -2.83 -1.20 -13.20
CA TYR A 92 -1.74 -0.37 -12.69
C TYR A 92 -1.40 -0.69 -11.23
N LEU A 93 -2.40 -0.80 -10.34
CA LEU A 93 -2.21 -1.12 -8.93
C LEU A 93 -1.60 -2.52 -8.73
N ALA A 94 -2.03 -3.51 -9.53
CA ALA A 94 -1.43 -4.84 -9.53
C ALA A 94 0.04 -4.82 -9.98
N TRP A 95 0.36 -4.04 -11.01
CA TRP A 95 1.73 -3.83 -11.46
C TRP A 95 2.60 -3.14 -10.40
N GLN A 96 2.07 -2.10 -9.74
CA GLN A 96 2.71 -1.41 -8.61
C GLN A 96 3.03 -2.38 -7.48
N LEU A 97 2.07 -3.20 -7.07
CA LEU A 97 2.26 -4.21 -6.02
C LEU A 97 3.35 -5.22 -6.41
N ARG A 98 3.35 -5.68 -7.66
CA ARG A 98 4.38 -6.56 -8.17
C ARG A 98 5.77 -5.94 -8.08
N LEU A 99 5.93 -4.68 -8.47
CA LEU A 99 7.21 -3.97 -8.34
C LEU A 99 7.71 -3.91 -6.89
N GLN A 100 6.82 -3.67 -5.91
CA GLN A 100 7.17 -3.65 -4.49
C GLN A 100 7.66 -5.02 -4.01
N ILE A 101 6.96 -6.08 -4.42
CA ILE A 101 7.32 -7.46 -4.08
C ILE A 101 8.64 -7.85 -4.73
N ASP A 102 8.81 -7.61 -6.02
CA ASP A 102 10.04 -7.95 -6.76
C ASP A 102 11.26 -7.22 -6.18
N PHE A 103 11.11 -5.94 -5.83
CA PHE A 103 12.15 -5.18 -5.14
C PHE A 103 12.51 -5.82 -3.79
N SER A 104 11.52 -6.16 -2.99
CA SER A 104 11.74 -6.73 -1.66
C SER A 104 12.41 -8.10 -1.73
N LEU A 105 11.94 -8.99 -2.61
CA LEU A 105 12.50 -10.33 -2.78
C LEU A 105 13.92 -10.29 -3.37
N SER A 106 14.20 -9.39 -4.32
CA SER A 106 15.54 -9.24 -4.89
C SER A 106 16.54 -8.82 -3.80
N ASN A 107 16.16 -7.87 -2.94
CA ASN A 107 17.01 -7.45 -1.82
C ASN A 107 17.14 -8.54 -0.75
N GLN A 108 16.10 -9.33 -0.50
CA GLN A 108 16.17 -10.50 0.38
C GLN A 108 17.22 -11.51 -0.09
N ILE A 109 17.20 -11.84 -1.40
CA ILE A 109 18.16 -12.77 -1.99
C ILE A 109 19.58 -12.21 -1.89
N HIS A 110 19.77 -10.93 -2.20
CA HIS A 110 21.07 -10.27 -2.11
C HIS A 110 21.61 -10.30 -0.68
N PHE A 111 20.80 -9.91 0.29
CA PHE A 111 21.16 -9.94 1.70
C PHE A 111 21.52 -11.36 2.20
N SER A 112 20.73 -12.37 1.83
CA SER A 112 21.00 -13.76 2.23
C SER A 112 22.30 -14.29 1.62
N LYS A 113 22.61 -13.93 0.36
CA LYS A 113 23.88 -14.27 -0.28
C LYS A 113 25.08 -13.60 0.42
N GLU A 114 24.97 -12.32 0.72
CA GLU A 114 26.01 -11.57 1.39
C GLU A 114 26.27 -12.10 2.80
N LEU A 115 25.20 -12.38 3.56
CA LEU A 115 25.30 -12.96 4.90
C LEU A 115 25.98 -14.33 4.87
N MET A 116 25.61 -15.18 3.90
CA MET A 116 26.25 -16.49 3.72
C MET A 116 27.72 -16.36 3.37
N ALA A 117 28.09 -15.47 2.42
CA ALA A 117 29.46 -15.21 2.05
C ALA A 117 30.28 -14.70 3.25
N ASN A 118 29.71 -13.81 4.04
CA ASN A 118 30.35 -13.30 5.28
C ASN A 118 30.56 -14.41 6.32
N TYR A 119 29.64 -15.36 6.46
CA TYR A 119 29.84 -16.50 7.35
C TYR A 119 30.96 -17.44 6.84
N LEU A 120 30.96 -17.75 5.55
CA LEU A 120 32.00 -18.62 4.96
C LEU A 120 33.42 -18.02 5.03
N ALA A 121 33.53 -16.68 5.00
CA ALA A 121 34.82 -15.98 5.12
C ALA A 121 35.34 -15.92 6.56
N LYS A 122 34.60 -16.39 7.57
CA LYS A 122 35.06 -16.37 8.97
C LYS A 122 36.14 -17.44 9.21
N PRO A 123 37.09 -17.16 10.14
CA PRO A 123 38.14 -18.13 10.47
C PRO A 123 37.55 -19.40 11.08
N TYR A 124 38.29 -20.51 10.97
CA TYR A 124 37.88 -21.86 11.46
C TYR A 124 37.41 -21.89 12.91
N LEU A 125 38.05 -21.11 13.78
CA LEU A 125 37.67 -20.96 15.20
C LEU A 125 36.20 -20.45 15.36
N PHE A 126 35.75 -19.61 14.46
CA PHE A 126 34.34 -19.17 14.48
C PHE A 126 33.38 -20.34 14.26
N HIS A 127 33.69 -21.22 13.29
CA HIS A 127 32.84 -22.37 12.95
C HIS A 127 32.86 -23.45 14.05
N LEU A 128 33.97 -23.59 14.80
CA LEU A 128 34.02 -24.47 15.96
C LEU A 128 33.09 -24.03 17.10
N ASN A 129 32.96 -22.71 17.28
CA ASN A 129 32.17 -22.14 18.38
C ASN A 129 30.73 -21.88 18.05
N HIS A 130 30.31 -22.09 16.79
CA HIS A 130 28.94 -21.80 16.33
C HIS A 130 28.33 -23.04 15.67
N ASN A 131 27.08 -23.34 16.05
CA ASN A 131 26.34 -24.42 15.41
C ASN A 131 25.95 -24.03 13.97
N THR A 132 26.37 -24.85 13.01
CA THR A 132 26.10 -24.65 11.56
C THR A 132 24.59 -24.55 11.27
N ALA A 133 23.75 -25.32 11.97
CA ALA A 133 22.30 -25.24 11.82
C ALA A 133 21.75 -23.85 12.23
N THR A 134 22.34 -23.23 13.26
CA THR A 134 21.97 -21.86 13.68
C THR A 134 22.39 -20.83 12.65
N LEU A 135 23.58 -20.94 12.08
CA LEU A 135 24.05 -20.06 11.03
C LEU A 135 23.17 -20.15 9.78
N LEU A 136 22.86 -21.37 9.35
CA LEU A 136 21.98 -21.62 8.21
C LEU A 136 20.55 -21.08 8.43
N ARG A 137 20.01 -21.30 9.64
CA ARG A 137 18.72 -20.73 10.03
C ARG A 137 18.75 -19.20 9.96
N ASN A 138 19.80 -18.56 10.44
CA ASN A 138 19.91 -17.11 10.39
C ASN A 138 19.94 -16.59 8.95
N VAL A 139 20.67 -17.23 8.04
CA VAL A 139 20.70 -16.87 6.61
C VAL A 139 19.30 -16.97 5.99
N ASN A 140 18.59 -18.07 6.25
CA ASN A 140 17.27 -18.31 5.67
C ASN A 140 16.17 -17.45 6.31
N SER A 141 16.18 -17.29 7.66
CA SER A 141 15.09 -16.62 8.37
C SER A 141 15.24 -15.11 8.43
N SER A 142 16.47 -14.58 8.58
CA SER A 142 16.66 -13.14 8.78
C SER A 142 16.25 -12.32 7.54
N GLY A 143 16.58 -12.81 6.33
CA GLY A 143 16.15 -12.18 5.10
C GLY A 143 14.62 -12.15 4.97
N VAL A 144 13.95 -13.29 5.25
CA VAL A 144 12.48 -13.36 5.21
C VAL A 144 11.85 -12.39 6.21
N VAL A 145 12.33 -12.36 7.45
CA VAL A 145 11.79 -11.46 8.48
C VAL A 145 11.94 -9.98 8.08
N ILE A 146 13.09 -9.56 7.58
CA ILE A 146 13.36 -8.16 7.24
C ILE A 146 12.58 -7.76 5.99
N PHE A 147 12.71 -8.51 4.90
CA PHE A 147 12.21 -8.10 3.60
C PHE A 147 10.75 -8.48 3.37
N SER A 148 10.34 -9.71 3.71
CA SER A 148 8.96 -10.15 3.48
C SER A 148 8.00 -9.71 4.59
N ASN A 149 8.42 -9.80 5.87
CA ASN A 149 7.51 -9.53 6.97
C ASN A 149 7.54 -8.07 7.46
N ILE A 150 8.58 -7.30 7.12
CA ILE A 150 8.67 -5.89 7.52
C ILE A 150 8.60 -4.97 6.31
N LEU A 151 9.44 -5.17 5.28
CA LEU A 151 9.57 -4.21 4.18
C LEU A 151 8.32 -4.18 3.29
N ILE A 152 7.78 -5.34 2.89
CA ILE A 152 6.56 -5.41 2.05
C ILE A 152 5.37 -4.76 2.78
N PRO A 153 5.00 -5.13 4.03
CA PRO A 153 3.92 -4.46 4.75
C PRO A 153 4.17 -2.96 4.98
N THR A 154 5.44 -2.54 5.08
CA THR A 154 5.78 -1.13 5.20
C THR A 154 5.47 -0.35 3.93
N PHE A 155 5.81 -0.88 2.75
CA PHE A 155 5.44 -0.28 1.48
C PHE A 155 3.92 -0.24 1.29
N GLN A 156 3.21 -1.31 1.65
CA GLN A 156 1.75 -1.34 1.62
C GLN A 156 1.16 -0.26 2.53
N LEU A 157 1.62 -0.18 3.78
CA LEU A 157 1.17 0.86 4.71
C LEU A 157 1.43 2.27 4.18
N LEU A 158 2.60 2.50 3.58
CA LEU A 158 2.92 3.80 2.97
C LEU A 158 1.99 4.12 1.80
N THR A 159 1.71 3.15 0.93
CA THR A 159 0.73 3.28 -0.16
C THR A 159 -0.63 3.68 0.39
N GLU A 160 -1.15 2.95 1.39
CA GLU A 160 -2.46 3.22 2.00
C GLU A 160 -2.53 4.61 2.65
N ILE A 161 -1.46 5.05 3.32
CA ILE A 161 -1.40 6.40 3.90
C ILE A 161 -1.45 7.47 2.80
N VAL A 162 -0.67 7.31 1.72
CA VAL A 162 -0.66 8.27 0.60
C VAL A 162 -2.04 8.30 -0.07
N THR A 163 -2.65 7.14 -0.32
CA THR A 163 -4.00 7.02 -0.89
C THR A 163 -5.04 7.70 0.00
N ALA A 164 -5.03 7.39 1.31
CA ALA A 164 -5.97 7.99 2.27
C ALA A 164 -5.84 9.52 2.33
N LEU A 165 -4.61 10.04 2.33
CA LEU A 165 -4.35 11.49 2.28
C LEU A 165 -4.85 12.11 0.99
N THR A 166 -4.63 11.46 -0.15
CA THR A 166 -5.08 11.96 -1.46
C THR A 166 -6.60 12.02 -1.53
N ILE A 167 -7.29 10.96 -1.09
CA ILE A 167 -8.76 10.92 -1.02
C ILE A 167 -9.29 12.01 -0.07
N TRP A 168 -8.64 12.16 1.08
CA TRP A 168 -9.05 13.18 2.06
C TRP A 168 -8.89 14.61 1.53
N LEU A 169 -7.80 14.89 0.79
CA LEU A 169 -7.60 16.19 0.13
C LEU A 169 -8.68 16.46 -0.93
N VAL A 170 -9.04 15.44 -1.73
CA VAL A 170 -10.13 15.56 -2.71
C VAL A 170 -11.47 15.82 -2.00
N LEU A 171 -11.72 15.16 -0.89
CA LEU A 171 -12.95 15.35 -0.11
C LEU A 171 -13.03 16.76 0.52
N ILE A 172 -11.92 17.30 1.02
CA ILE A 172 -11.86 18.69 1.52
C ILE A 172 -12.17 19.69 0.39
N ALA A 173 -11.65 19.45 -0.81
CA ALA A 173 -11.90 20.32 -1.95
C ALA A 173 -13.37 20.28 -2.43
N ALA A 174 -14.04 19.12 -2.25
CA ALA A 174 -15.44 18.95 -2.64
C ALA A 174 -16.42 19.47 -1.57
N ASP A 175 -16.23 19.06 -0.32
CA ASP A 175 -17.06 19.46 0.83
C ASP A 175 -16.24 19.38 2.13
N PRO A 176 -15.76 20.53 2.63
CA PRO A 176 -14.96 20.59 3.86
C PRO A 176 -15.69 20.09 5.10
N PHE A 177 -17.03 20.29 5.19
CA PHE A 177 -17.80 19.87 6.37
C PHE A 177 -17.89 18.36 6.46
N THR A 178 -18.22 17.68 5.36
CA THR A 178 -18.22 16.22 5.26
C THR A 178 -16.82 15.63 5.51
N ALA A 179 -15.76 16.29 5.04
CA ALA A 179 -14.38 15.86 5.24
C ALA A 179 -14.00 15.82 6.74
N ILE A 180 -14.43 16.82 7.53
CA ILE A 180 -14.18 16.87 8.98
C ILE A 180 -14.93 15.75 9.71
N ILE A 181 -16.20 15.49 9.34
CA ILE A 181 -17.00 14.43 9.95
C ILE A 181 -16.34 13.06 9.68
N VAL A 182 -15.97 12.79 8.43
CA VAL A 182 -15.32 11.54 8.03
C VAL A 182 -13.99 11.36 8.77
N ALA A 183 -13.16 12.42 8.86
CA ALA A 183 -11.90 12.38 9.60
C ALA A 183 -12.11 12.08 11.09
N GLY A 184 -13.13 12.67 11.70
CA GLY A 184 -13.49 12.41 13.10
C GLY A 184 -13.93 10.98 13.36
N VAL A 185 -14.80 10.44 12.50
CA VAL A 185 -15.29 9.05 12.59
C VAL A 185 -14.15 8.06 12.37
N MET A 186 -13.35 8.26 11.29
CA MET A 186 -12.21 7.40 10.96
C MET A 186 -11.14 7.45 12.06
N GLY A 187 -10.79 8.65 12.53
CA GLY A 187 -9.83 8.84 13.63
C GLY A 187 -10.30 8.18 14.93
N GLY A 188 -11.57 8.32 15.29
CA GLY A 188 -12.17 7.65 16.44
C GLY A 188 -12.15 6.13 16.33
N MET A 189 -12.46 5.60 15.14
CA MET A 189 -12.41 4.16 14.86
C MET A 189 -10.98 3.61 14.95
N ILE A 190 -10.00 4.30 14.35
CA ILE A 190 -8.58 3.93 14.43
C ILE A 190 -8.11 3.95 15.89
N TYR A 191 -8.46 4.99 16.66
CA TYR A 191 -8.12 5.07 18.07
C TYR A 191 -8.69 3.91 18.88
N ALA A 192 -9.96 3.58 18.66
CA ALA A 192 -10.63 2.46 19.33
C ALA A 192 -9.97 1.11 18.99
N LEU A 193 -9.64 0.89 17.72
CA LEU A 193 -8.91 -0.30 17.26
C LEU A 193 -7.52 -0.40 17.89
N LEU A 194 -6.71 0.67 17.84
CA LEU A 194 -5.37 0.69 18.44
C LEU A 194 -5.42 0.41 19.94
N ARG A 195 -6.39 0.98 20.65
CA ARG A 195 -6.58 0.74 22.09
C ARG A 195 -6.96 -0.73 22.39
N SER A 196 -7.82 -1.32 21.55
CA SER A 196 -8.23 -2.73 21.67
C SER A 196 -7.05 -3.68 21.37
N PHE A 197 -6.33 -3.44 20.27
CA PHE A 197 -5.16 -4.24 19.88
C PHE A 197 -4.04 -4.16 20.91
N ARG A 198 -3.74 -2.98 21.44
CA ARG A 198 -2.70 -2.81 22.46
C ARG A 198 -2.97 -3.69 23.68
N ARG A 199 -4.21 -3.73 24.16
CA ARG A 199 -4.60 -4.60 25.29
C ARG A 199 -4.45 -6.09 24.97
N SER A 200 -4.80 -6.50 23.74
CA SER A 200 -4.68 -7.89 23.31
C SER A 200 -3.21 -8.31 23.12
N MET A 201 -2.38 -7.45 22.51
CA MET A 201 -0.96 -7.74 22.30
C MET A 201 -0.16 -7.80 23.60
N GLU A 202 -0.45 -6.96 24.58
CA GLU A 202 0.18 -7.02 25.91
C GLU A 202 -0.13 -8.36 26.59
N LYS A 203 -1.34 -8.90 26.42
CA LYS A 203 -1.76 -10.18 26.97
C LYS A 203 -1.08 -11.36 26.28
N THR A 204 -1.03 -11.35 24.95
CA THR A 204 -0.42 -12.41 24.14
C THR A 204 1.11 -12.41 24.26
N GLY A 205 1.74 -11.21 24.29
CA GLY A 205 3.19 -11.07 24.46
C GLY A 205 3.70 -11.61 25.81
N ARG A 206 2.94 -11.44 26.90
CA ARG A 206 3.27 -12.04 28.21
C ARG A 206 3.21 -13.57 28.16
N ILE A 207 2.16 -14.13 27.52
CA ILE A 207 2.01 -15.58 27.37
C ILE A 207 3.16 -16.17 26.56
N GLN A 208 3.56 -15.52 25.46
CA GLN A 208 4.65 -15.99 24.60
C GLN A 208 6.01 -15.94 25.30
N ASN A 209 6.27 -14.89 26.09
CA ASN A 209 7.49 -14.81 26.91
C ASN A 209 7.53 -15.87 28.02
N ASP A 210 6.41 -16.16 28.66
CA ASP A 210 6.31 -17.21 29.68
C ASP A 210 6.53 -18.62 29.10
N PHE A 211 6.03 -18.88 27.89
CA PHE A 211 6.32 -20.13 27.18
C PHE A 211 7.78 -20.22 26.74
N ALA A 212 8.37 -19.14 26.19
CA ALA A 212 9.78 -19.11 25.81
C ALA A 212 10.71 -19.35 27.01
N ALA A 213 10.39 -18.78 28.18
CA ALA A 213 11.14 -19.00 29.43
C ALA A 213 11.06 -20.43 29.96
N ARG A 214 9.97 -21.17 29.69
CA ARG A 214 9.80 -22.58 30.09
C ARG A 214 10.53 -23.58 29.16
N TYR A 215 10.77 -23.21 27.90
CA TYR A 215 11.50 -24.07 26.95
C TYR A 215 13.02 -23.96 27.05
N ILE A 216 13.55 -22.99 27.80
CA ILE A 216 15.00 -22.77 27.99
C ILE A 216 15.51 -23.39 29.31
N ARG A 217 14.60 -23.97 30.10
CA ARG A 217 14.94 -24.80 31.27
C ARG A 217 14.87 -26.29 30.94
#